data_33f476db3bc85d995a3d37d20563838c
#
_entry.id   33f476db3bc85d995a3d37d20563838c
#
_cell.length_a   1.000
_cell.length_b   1.000
_cell.length_c   1.000
_cell.angle_alpha   90.00
_cell.angle_beta   90.00
_cell.angle_gamma   90.00
#
_symmetry.space_group_name_H-M   'P 1'
#
loop_
_entity.id
_entity.type
_entity.pdbx_description
1 polymer ?
#
loop_
_entity_poly.entity_id
_entity_poly.type
_entity_poly.pdbx_seq_one_letter_code
_entity_poly.pdbx_strand_id
1 'polypeptide(L)'
;MLKKRIIVCLDVKDGRTTKGVKFQNNIDIGEPVEMAAEYYRQCVDELVFYDIIASARGRGPILDLISRVASQVFIPFCVGGGIGTVEDIRSTILAGAEKVSLNSQAVKNPSLITEGARIFGNQCIVLGMDAAKDDEMPSGYRVYINGGRVKTDLDALAWAKKAVDLGAGEIVLNSMDAD
;
A
#
# COMPACT_ATOMS: atom_id res chain seq x y z
N MET A 1 10.20 16.37 -18.42
CA MET A 1 9.77 14.96 -18.65
C MET A 1 9.84 14.25 -17.30
N LEU A 2 8.76 13.60 -16.86
CA LEU A 2 8.78 12.80 -15.64
C LEU A 2 9.68 11.57 -15.85
N LYS A 3 10.62 11.35 -14.92
CA LYS A 3 11.48 10.16 -14.93
C LYS A 3 10.72 8.98 -14.33
N LYS A 4 11.05 7.76 -14.77
CA LYS A 4 10.59 6.54 -14.12
C LYS A 4 11.30 6.42 -12.77
N ARG A 5 10.59 5.93 -11.75
CA ARG A 5 11.12 5.64 -10.40
C ARG A 5 11.27 4.14 -10.22
N ILE A 6 12.30 3.74 -9.50
CA ILE A 6 12.45 2.39 -8.97
C ILE A 6 11.90 2.42 -7.55
N ILE A 7 10.78 1.71 -7.34
CA ILE A 7 10.09 1.64 -6.06
C ILE A 7 10.19 0.20 -5.56
N VAL A 8 10.80 0.02 -4.38
CA VAL A 8 10.93 -1.31 -3.77
C VAL A 8 9.81 -1.52 -2.77
N CYS A 9 9.06 -2.63 -2.93
CA CYS A 9 8.00 -3.03 -2.03
C CYS A 9 8.51 -4.10 -1.05
N LEU A 10 8.31 -3.88 0.24
CA LEU A 10 8.67 -4.77 1.33
C LEU A 10 7.41 -5.24 2.05
N ASP A 11 7.07 -6.51 1.89
CA ASP A 11 5.97 -7.13 2.63
C ASP A 11 6.42 -7.44 4.05
N VAL A 12 5.67 -6.95 5.04
CA VAL A 12 5.95 -7.15 6.46
C VAL A 12 4.88 -8.05 7.09
N LYS A 13 5.34 -9.03 7.82
CA LYS A 13 4.50 -9.93 8.62
C LYS A 13 5.13 -10.13 9.99
N ASP A 14 4.37 -9.83 11.06
CA ASP A 14 4.83 -9.97 12.44
C ASP A 14 6.20 -9.28 12.70
N GLY A 15 6.41 -8.09 12.09
CA GLY A 15 7.62 -7.28 12.24
C GLY A 15 8.84 -7.74 11.42
N ARG A 16 8.68 -8.75 10.56
CA ARG A 16 9.73 -9.27 9.68
C ARG A 16 9.37 -9.08 8.22
N THR A 17 10.37 -8.80 7.38
CA THR A 17 10.16 -8.78 5.93
C THR A 17 9.99 -10.20 5.43
N THR A 18 8.98 -10.39 4.60
CA THR A 18 8.64 -11.72 4.07
C THR A 18 8.54 -11.71 2.57
N LYS A 19 8.77 -12.86 1.97
CA LYS A 19 8.52 -13.12 0.54
C LYS A 19 7.62 -14.35 0.42
N GLY A 20 6.55 -14.20 -0.35
CA GLY A 20 5.66 -15.29 -0.74
C GLY A 20 5.50 -15.35 -2.24
N VAL A 21 4.90 -16.42 -2.73
CA VAL A 21 4.43 -16.55 -4.12
C VAL A 21 2.91 -16.60 -4.09
N LYS A 22 2.24 -15.77 -4.88
CA LYS A 22 0.77 -15.66 -4.91
C LYS A 22 0.16 -15.51 -3.51
N PHE A 23 0.77 -14.65 -2.68
CA PHE A 23 0.37 -14.40 -1.28
C PHE A 23 0.41 -15.64 -0.34
N GLN A 24 1.11 -16.70 -0.73
CA GLN A 24 1.20 -17.95 0.03
C GLN A 24 2.65 -18.28 0.38
N ASN A 25 2.80 -19.17 1.39
CA ASN A 25 4.10 -19.70 1.82
C ASN A 25 5.15 -18.62 2.11
N ASN A 26 4.73 -17.54 2.81
CA ASN A 26 5.63 -16.45 3.17
C ASN A 26 6.79 -16.96 4.02
N ILE A 27 8.01 -16.75 3.54
CA ILE A 27 9.27 -17.02 4.28
C ILE A 27 9.83 -15.69 4.80
N ASP A 28 10.44 -15.71 5.97
CA ASP A 28 11.19 -14.59 6.53
C ASP A 28 12.47 -14.38 5.71
N ILE A 29 12.70 -13.16 5.23
CA ILE A 29 13.88 -12.81 4.43
C ILE A 29 14.74 -11.72 5.08
N GLY A 30 14.35 -11.17 6.23
CA GLY A 30 15.18 -10.23 6.94
C GLY A 30 14.46 -9.20 7.81
N GLU A 31 15.24 -8.33 8.40
CA GLU A 31 14.76 -7.21 9.22
C GLU A 31 14.41 -6.03 8.32
N PRO A 32 13.17 -5.46 8.42
CA PRO A 32 12.70 -4.43 7.49
C PRO A 32 13.55 -3.17 7.46
N VAL A 33 14.05 -2.69 8.62
CA VAL A 33 14.83 -1.46 8.71
C VAL A 33 16.22 -1.63 8.08
N GLU A 34 16.86 -2.78 8.30
CA GLU A 34 18.14 -3.12 7.69
C GLU A 34 18.02 -3.20 6.16
N MET A 35 16.96 -3.87 5.68
CA MET A 35 16.68 -3.96 4.24
C MET A 35 16.40 -2.60 3.63
N ALA A 36 15.60 -1.75 4.30
CA ALA A 36 15.32 -0.40 3.86
C ALA A 36 16.60 0.44 3.73
N ALA A 37 17.47 0.39 4.74
CA ALA A 37 18.74 1.08 4.73
C ALA A 37 19.68 0.58 3.61
N GLU A 38 19.64 -0.73 3.29
CA GLU A 38 20.41 -1.30 2.17
C GLU A 38 19.88 -0.79 0.83
N TYR A 39 18.56 -0.83 0.58
CA TYR A 39 17.98 -0.28 -0.65
C TYR A 39 18.22 1.23 -0.79
N TYR A 40 18.16 1.98 0.31
CA TYR A 40 18.54 3.39 0.32
C TYR A 40 19.99 3.60 -0.14
N ARG A 41 20.95 2.80 0.35
CA ARG A 41 22.35 2.85 -0.11
C ARG A 41 22.51 2.48 -1.59
N GLN A 42 21.63 1.63 -2.11
CA GLN A 42 21.59 1.26 -3.53
C GLN A 42 20.88 2.31 -4.40
N CYS A 43 20.50 3.45 -3.84
CA CYS A 43 19.90 4.59 -4.55
C CYS A 43 18.57 4.27 -5.24
N VAL A 44 17.71 3.47 -4.62
CA VAL A 44 16.32 3.36 -5.06
C VAL A 44 15.59 4.69 -4.82
N ASP A 45 14.56 4.97 -5.63
CA ASP A 45 13.88 6.27 -5.59
C ASP A 45 12.83 6.35 -4.46
N GLU A 46 12.21 5.22 -4.09
CA GLU A 46 11.14 5.17 -3.09
C GLU A 46 11.00 3.74 -2.51
N LEU A 47 10.49 3.65 -1.28
CA LEU A 47 10.15 2.39 -0.63
C LEU A 47 8.65 2.29 -0.36
N VAL A 48 8.11 1.08 -0.32
CA VAL A 48 6.75 0.79 0.14
C VAL A 48 6.80 -0.34 1.15
N PHE A 49 6.13 -0.16 2.28
CA PHE A 49 5.95 -1.19 3.30
C PHE A 49 4.50 -1.62 3.36
N TYR A 50 4.23 -2.89 3.19
CA TYR A 50 2.90 -3.46 3.36
C TYR A 50 2.85 -4.41 4.55
N ASP A 51 2.07 -4.06 5.60
CA ASP A 51 1.68 -5.04 6.61
C ASP A 51 0.58 -5.94 6.04
N ILE A 52 0.99 -7.11 5.54
CA ILE A 52 0.12 -8.02 4.79
C ILE A 52 -0.91 -8.77 5.64
N ILE A 53 -0.82 -8.65 6.97
CA ILE A 53 -1.75 -9.31 7.90
C ILE A 53 -2.59 -8.32 8.73
N ALA A 54 -2.26 -7.03 8.72
CA ALA A 54 -2.94 -6.03 9.54
C ALA A 54 -4.45 -5.96 9.28
N SER A 55 -4.85 -5.88 8.01
CA SER A 55 -6.27 -5.84 7.62
C SER A 55 -7.04 -7.11 8.00
N ALA A 56 -6.41 -8.28 7.90
CA ALA A 56 -7.02 -9.55 8.27
C ALA A 56 -7.17 -9.72 9.79
N ARG A 57 -6.27 -9.10 10.58
CA ARG A 57 -6.28 -9.13 12.04
C ARG A 57 -7.00 -7.95 12.68
N GLY A 58 -7.53 -7.01 11.89
CA GLY A 58 -8.17 -5.79 12.40
C GLY A 58 -7.20 -4.89 13.20
N ARG A 59 -5.92 -4.90 12.85
CA ARG A 59 -4.84 -4.18 13.52
C ARG A 59 -4.55 -2.88 12.75
N GLY A 60 -4.22 -1.81 13.49
CA GLY A 60 -3.75 -0.53 12.93
C GLY A 60 -2.34 -0.62 12.31
N PRO A 61 -1.82 0.52 11.82
CA PRO A 61 -0.48 0.60 11.21
C PRO A 61 0.66 0.32 12.21
N ILE A 62 1.80 -0.10 11.68
CA ILE A 62 3.00 -0.49 12.45
C ILE A 62 3.89 0.72 12.78
N LEU A 63 3.42 1.63 13.64
CA LEU A 63 4.03 2.93 13.91
C LEU A 63 5.49 2.86 14.40
N ASP A 64 5.84 1.86 15.23
CA ASP A 64 7.22 1.65 15.69
C ASP A 64 8.17 1.38 14.52
N LEU A 65 7.80 0.47 13.61
CA LEU A 65 8.60 0.18 12.42
C LEU A 65 8.76 1.43 11.54
N ILE A 66 7.68 2.19 11.33
CA ILE A 66 7.70 3.42 10.54
C ILE A 66 8.71 4.40 11.11
N SER A 67 8.67 4.66 12.42
CA SER A 67 9.59 5.59 13.08
C SER A 67 11.06 5.13 13.00
N ARG A 68 11.31 3.83 13.12
CA ARG A 68 12.65 3.24 12.97
C ARG A 68 13.18 3.39 11.55
N VAL A 69 12.35 3.16 10.53
CA VAL A 69 12.71 3.37 9.12
C VAL A 69 13.01 4.84 8.87
N ALA A 70 12.13 5.75 9.29
CA ALA A 70 12.28 7.20 9.10
C ALA A 70 13.57 7.76 9.73
N SER A 71 14.11 7.10 10.76
CA SER A 71 15.37 7.50 11.39
C SER A 71 16.62 7.13 10.57
N GLN A 72 16.51 6.25 9.57
CA GLN A 72 17.64 5.71 8.80
C GLN A 72 17.56 5.93 7.30
N VAL A 73 16.36 6.18 6.77
CA VAL A 73 16.08 6.28 5.33
C VAL A 73 15.61 7.69 5.02
N PHE A 74 16.25 8.35 4.05
CA PHE A 74 15.99 9.75 3.67
C PHE A 74 15.49 9.88 2.21
N ILE A 75 14.79 8.85 1.73
CA ILE A 75 14.00 8.86 0.50
C ILE A 75 12.52 8.68 0.86
N PRO A 76 11.59 9.11 0.01
CA PRO A 76 10.16 8.93 0.26
C PRO A 76 9.81 7.47 0.50
N PHE A 77 8.91 7.21 1.45
CA PHE A 77 8.33 5.90 1.60
C PHE A 77 6.84 5.93 1.90
N CYS A 78 6.16 4.92 1.40
CA CYS A 78 4.74 4.70 1.55
C CYS A 78 4.48 3.54 2.51
N VAL A 79 3.42 3.63 3.29
CA VAL A 79 3.00 2.55 4.20
C VAL A 79 1.59 2.13 3.90
N GLY A 80 1.36 0.82 3.80
CA GLY A 80 0.05 0.21 3.64
C GLY A 80 -0.20 -0.92 4.63
N GLY A 81 -1.47 -1.27 4.78
CA GLY A 81 -1.92 -2.28 5.74
C GLY A 81 -2.38 -1.68 7.07
N GLY A 82 -3.60 -2.03 7.48
CA GLY A 82 -4.19 -1.61 8.75
C GLY A 82 -4.68 -0.17 8.83
N ILE A 83 -4.60 0.63 7.76
CA ILE A 83 -5.04 2.02 7.73
C ILE A 83 -6.51 2.06 7.37
N GLY A 84 -7.37 2.45 8.33
CA GLY A 84 -8.82 2.42 8.18
C GLY A 84 -9.53 3.73 8.56
N THR A 85 -8.81 4.66 9.17
CA THR A 85 -9.35 5.93 9.63
C THR A 85 -8.43 7.10 9.27
N VAL A 86 -8.94 8.33 9.32
CA VAL A 86 -8.14 9.55 9.16
C VAL A 86 -7.06 9.66 10.23
N GLU A 87 -7.33 9.16 11.44
CA GLU A 87 -6.35 9.16 12.53
C GLU A 87 -5.21 8.15 12.30
N ASP A 88 -5.50 7.01 11.66
CA ASP A 88 -4.45 6.08 11.22
C ASP A 88 -3.55 6.74 10.16
N ILE A 89 -4.14 7.48 9.21
CA ILE A 89 -3.38 8.25 8.22
C ILE A 89 -2.48 9.27 8.93
N ARG A 90 -3.05 10.04 9.87
CA ARG A 90 -2.32 11.05 10.64
C ARG A 90 -1.14 10.45 11.41
N SER A 91 -1.40 9.38 12.15
CA SER A 91 -0.37 8.71 12.97
C SER A 91 0.75 8.14 12.10
N THR A 92 0.41 7.57 10.93
CA THR A 92 1.37 7.03 9.97
C THR A 92 2.28 8.13 9.41
N ILE A 93 1.71 9.28 9.02
CA ILE A 93 2.49 10.43 8.52
C ILE A 93 3.34 11.04 9.65
N LEU A 94 2.79 11.21 10.85
CA LEU A 94 3.55 11.72 12.01
C LEU A 94 4.68 10.79 12.44
N ALA A 95 4.56 9.49 12.21
CA ALA A 95 5.63 8.52 12.45
C ALA A 95 6.76 8.59 11.41
N GLY A 96 6.57 9.33 10.30
CA GLY A 96 7.61 9.65 9.32
C GLY A 96 7.36 9.14 7.90
N ALA A 97 6.21 8.50 7.61
CA ALA A 97 5.86 8.13 6.24
C ALA A 97 5.40 9.37 5.44
N GLU A 98 5.78 9.49 4.18
CA GLU A 98 5.31 10.54 3.27
C GLU A 98 3.97 10.20 2.64
N LYS A 99 3.66 8.91 2.50
CA LYS A 99 2.44 8.44 1.83
C LYS A 99 1.81 7.29 2.59
N VAL A 100 0.51 7.14 2.39
CA VAL A 100 -0.27 6.00 2.87
C VAL A 100 -0.96 5.29 1.73
N SER A 101 -0.91 3.96 1.73
CA SER A 101 -1.60 3.13 0.73
C SER A 101 -2.89 2.55 1.33
N LEU A 102 -4.01 2.92 0.72
CA LEU A 102 -5.35 2.50 1.09
C LEU A 102 -5.86 1.47 0.08
N ASN A 103 -6.26 0.28 0.53
CA ASN A 103 -6.87 -0.75 -0.33
C ASN A 103 -8.24 -1.16 0.24
N SER A 104 -8.31 -2.19 1.06
CA SER A 104 -9.57 -2.78 1.54
C SER A 104 -10.49 -1.78 2.23
N GLN A 105 -9.94 -0.85 2.98
CA GLN A 105 -10.74 0.16 3.67
C GLN A 105 -11.28 1.24 2.71
N ALA A 106 -10.50 1.60 1.68
CA ALA A 106 -10.97 2.50 0.64
C ALA A 106 -12.15 1.92 -0.16
N VAL A 107 -12.15 0.60 -0.40
CA VAL A 107 -13.28 -0.09 -1.04
C VAL A 107 -14.52 -0.08 -0.14
N LYS A 108 -14.35 -0.33 1.17
CA LYS A 108 -15.44 -0.35 2.15
C LYS A 108 -15.99 1.04 2.46
N ASN A 109 -15.12 2.02 2.53
CA ASN A 109 -15.44 3.41 2.82
C ASN A 109 -14.63 4.35 1.91
N PRO A 110 -15.13 4.64 0.69
CA PRO A 110 -14.43 5.52 -0.27
C PRO A 110 -14.20 6.95 0.22
N SER A 111 -15.00 7.45 1.20
CA SER A 111 -14.83 8.80 1.75
C SER A 111 -13.49 8.98 2.45
N LEU A 112 -12.86 7.89 2.91
CA LEU A 112 -11.54 7.91 3.52
C LEU A 112 -10.47 8.50 2.58
N ILE A 113 -10.57 8.23 1.26
CA ILE A 113 -9.69 8.83 0.24
C ILE A 113 -9.89 10.35 0.23
N THR A 114 -11.14 10.81 0.15
CA THR A 114 -11.46 12.24 0.07
C THR A 114 -11.07 13.00 1.34
N GLU A 115 -11.36 12.43 2.51
CA GLU A 115 -11.01 13.03 3.79
C GLU A 115 -9.49 13.10 3.98
N GLY A 116 -8.78 12.01 3.65
CA GLY A 116 -7.32 11.96 3.68
C GLY A 116 -6.69 12.97 2.72
N ALA A 117 -7.15 13.02 1.46
CA ALA A 117 -6.65 13.94 0.46
C ALA A 117 -6.88 15.42 0.84
N ARG A 118 -8.05 15.72 1.43
CA ARG A 118 -8.38 17.07 1.90
C ARG A 118 -7.48 17.55 3.04
N ILE A 119 -7.06 16.66 3.94
CA ILE A 119 -6.30 17.01 5.15
C ILE A 119 -4.79 16.99 4.86
N PHE A 120 -4.31 15.99 4.13
CA PHE A 120 -2.88 15.71 3.95
C PHE A 120 -2.37 16.02 2.54
N GLY A 121 -3.27 16.26 1.59
CA GLY A 121 -2.96 16.45 0.17
C GLY A 121 -3.07 15.14 -0.63
N ASN A 122 -3.44 15.26 -1.90
CA ASN A 122 -3.60 14.12 -2.80
C ASN A 122 -2.31 13.28 -2.91
N GLN A 123 -1.15 13.94 -2.92
CA GLN A 123 0.16 13.29 -3.03
C GLN A 123 0.48 12.33 -1.87
N CYS A 124 -0.21 12.47 -0.73
CA CYS A 124 -0.04 11.58 0.42
C CYS A 124 -0.92 10.32 0.33
N ILE A 125 -1.93 10.31 -0.56
CA ILE A 125 -2.91 9.23 -0.64
C ILE A 125 -2.65 8.37 -1.88
N VAL A 126 -2.32 7.12 -1.64
CA VAL A 126 -2.09 6.11 -2.67
C VAL A 126 -3.23 5.11 -2.66
N LEU A 127 -3.83 4.82 -3.82
CA LEU A 127 -4.71 3.67 -3.96
C LEU A 127 -3.85 2.42 -4.16
N GLY A 128 -3.84 1.50 -3.18
CA GLY A 128 -3.38 0.13 -3.39
C GLY A 128 -4.52 -0.70 -4.00
N MET A 129 -4.27 -1.37 -5.10
CA MET A 129 -5.30 -2.12 -5.81
C MET A 129 -4.78 -3.47 -6.27
N ASP A 130 -5.31 -4.54 -5.67
CA ASP A 130 -5.10 -5.91 -6.17
C ASP A 130 -6.14 -6.19 -7.25
N ALA A 131 -5.71 -6.61 -8.43
CA ALA A 131 -6.59 -6.94 -9.55
C ALA A 131 -6.21 -8.27 -10.21
N ALA A 132 -7.22 -9.00 -10.65
CA ALA A 132 -7.06 -10.22 -11.45
C ALA A 132 -7.98 -10.20 -12.67
N LYS A 133 -7.64 -10.97 -13.69
CA LYS A 133 -8.47 -11.14 -14.89
C LYS A 133 -9.83 -11.70 -14.52
N ASP A 134 -10.87 -11.10 -15.10
CA ASP A 134 -12.25 -11.55 -14.94
C ASP A 134 -13.09 -11.05 -16.11
N ASP A 135 -13.49 -11.98 -16.98
CA ASP A 135 -14.25 -11.66 -18.20
C ASP A 135 -15.67 -11.13 -17.93
N GLU A 136 -16.16 -11.25 -16.69
CA GLU A 136 -17.43 -10.64 -16.29
C GLU A 136 -17.33 -9.12 -16.08
N MET A 137 -16.09 -8.58 -15.99
CA MET A 137 -15.86 -7.15 -15.79
C MET A 137 -15.68 -6.40 -17.10
N PRO A 138 -16.23 -5.16 -17.22
CA PRO A 138 -16.11 -4.36 -18.44
C PRO A 138 -14.67 -4.10 -18.87
N SER A 139 -13.72 -3.94 -17.95
CA SER A 139 -12.30 -3.78 -18.26
C SER A 139 -11.54 -5.11 -18.45
N GLY A 140 -12.20 -6.26 -18.20
CA GLY A 140 -11.57 -7.57 -18.13
C GLY A 140 -10.80 -7.82 -16.82
N TYR A 141 -10.93 -6.95 -15.81
CA TYR A 141 -10.22 -7.07 -14.53
C TYR A 141 -11.14 -6.71 -13.35
N ARG A 142 -11.06 -7.50 -12.31
CA ARG A 142 -11.81 -7.33 -11.07
C ARG A 142 -10.90 -6.95 -9.91
N VAL A 143 -11.39 -6.07 -9.03
CA VAL A 143 -10.69 -5.69 -7.80
C VAL A 143 -10.87 -6.75 -6.72
N TYR A 144 -9.79 -7.02 -5.99
CA TYR A 144 -9.76 -7.86 -4.79
C TYR A 144 -9.33 -7.07 -3.56
N ILE A 145 -9.76 -7.52 -2.39
CA ILE A 145 -9.43 -6.92 -1.09
C ILE A 145 -8.90 -7.98 -0.12
N ASN A 146 -8.47 -7.54 1.07
CA ASN A 146 -7.93 -8.38 2.13
C ASN A 146 -6.72 -9.23 1.66
N GLY A 147 -5.81 -8.60 0.92
CA GLY A 147 -4.63 -9.27 0.37
C GLY A 147 -5.02 -10.33 -0.66
N GLY A 148 -5.86 -9.99 -1.60
CA GLY A 148 -6.29 -10.85 -2.69
C GLY A 148 -7.27 -11.98 -2.32
N ARG A 149 -7.74 -12.04 -1.06
CA ARG A 149 -8.58 -13.15 -0.56
C ARG A 149 -10.07 -12.98 -0.80
N VAL A 150 -10.53 -11.75 -1.01
CA VAL A 150 -11.96 -11.44 -1.14
C VAL A 150 -12.22 -10.75 -2.47
N LYS A 151 -13.00 -11.42 -3.31
CA LYS A 151 -13.50 -10.91 -4.60
C LYS A 151 -14.53 -9.80 -4.33
N THR A 152 -14.47 -8.70 -5.08
CA THR A 152 -15.46 -7.61 -5.04
C THR A 152 -16.27 -7.56 -6.34
N ASP A 153 -17.31 -6.72 -6.39
CA ASP A 153 -18.06 -6.45 -7.62
C ASP A 153 -17.54 -5.20 -8.37
N LEU A 154 -16.30 -4.79 -8.10
CA LEU A 154 -15.71 -3.59 -8.69
C LEU A 154 -14.87 -3.94 -9.91
N ASP A 155 -15.17 -3.28 -11.03
CA ASP A 155 -14.31 -3.21 -12.20
C ASP A 155 -13.05 -2.39 -11.87
N ALA A 156 -11.87 -2.91 -12.19
CA ALA A 156 -10.61 -2.30 -11.80
C ALA A 156 -10.40 -0.92 -12.42
N LEU A 157 -10.75 -0.73 -13.69
CA LEU A 157 -10.58 0.57 -14.36
C LEU A 157 -11.57 1.61 -13.82
N ALA A 158 -12.82 1.20 -13.59
CA ALA A 158 -13.83 2.08 -13.03
C ALA A 158 -13.48 2.51 -11.60
N TRP A 159 -12.97 1.58 -10.78
CA TRP A 159 -12.53 1.86 -9.43
C TRP A 159 -11.31 2.79 -9.40
N ALA A 160 -10.32 2.55 -10.25
CA ALA A 160 -9.15 3.42 -10.37
C ALA A 160 -9.55 4.86 -10.69
N LYS A 161 -10.42 5.07 -11.70
CA LYS A 161 -10.94 6.41 -12.05
C LYS A 161 -11.68 7.06 -10.89
N LYS A 162 -12.58 6.32 -10.24
CA LYS A 162 -13.30 6.81 -9.06
C LYS A 162 -12.37 7.22 -7.93
N ALA A 163 -11.33 6.45 -7.66
CA ALA A 163 -10.37 6.79 -6.60
C ALA A 163 -9.58 8.07 -6.92
N VAL A 164 -9.22 8.30 -8.18
CA VAL A 164 -8.60 9.56 -8.63
C VAL A 164 -9.57 10.73 -8.43
N ASP A 165 -10.83 10.59 -8.82
CA ASP A 165 -11.85 11.64 -8.62
C ASP A 165 -12.09 11.93 -7.13
N LEU A 166 -11.91 10.94 -6.25
CA LEU A 166 -11.98 11.09 -4.79
C LEU A 166 -10.73 11.73 -4.19
N GLY A 167 -9.63 11.83 -4.92
CA GLY A 167 -8.41 12.51 -4.51
C GLY A 167 -7.19 11.63 -4.31
N ALA A 168 -7.18 10.38 -4.75
CA ALA A 168 -5.94 9.58 -4.76
C ALA A 168 -4.93 10.19 -5.73
N GLY A 169 -3.72 10.46 -5.28
CA GLY A 169 -2.66 11.06 -6.07
C GLY A 169 -1.80 10.05 -6.83
N GLU A 170 -1.76 8.81 -6.34
CA GLU A 170 -1.02 7.69 -6.97
C GLU A 170 -1.84 6.40 -6.89
N ILE A 171 -1.52 5.46 -7.79
CA ILE A 171 -2.08 4.10 -7.79
C ILE A 171 -0.93 3.10 -7.79
N VAL A 172 -0.93 2.18 -6.83
CA VAL A 172 -0.08 0.98 -6.84
C VAL A 172 -0.95 -0.20 -7.26
N LEU A 173 -0.76 -0.64 -8.49
CA LEU A 173 -1.48 -1.78 -9.05
C LEU A 173 -0.67 -3.06 -8.85
N ASN A 174 -1.27 -4.04 -8.21
CA ASN A 174 -0.77 -5.39 -8.10
C ASN A 174 -1.60 -6.31 -9.01
N SER A 175 -0.95 -6.88 -10.03
CA SER A 175 -1.58 -7.87 -10.92
C SER A 175 -1.40 -9.27 -10.32
N MET A 176 -2.48 -9.83 -9.79
CA MET A 176 -2.46 -11.15 -9.14
C MET A 176 -2.18 -12.31 -10.11
N ASP A 177 -2.33 -12.06 -11.42
CA ASP A 177 -2.10 -13.06 -12.47
C ASP A 177 -0.63 -13.08 -12.93
N ALA A 178 0.14 -12.04 -12.60
CA ALA A 178 1.51 -11.84 -13.08
C ALA A 178 2.59 -12.16 -12.05
N ASP A 179 2.21 -12.71 -10.90
CA ASP A 179 3.11 -13.10 -9.82
C ASP A 179 3.77 -14.48 -10.07
#